data_c47f8fe3a1b443818a00f0c70899f629
#
_entry.id   c47f8fe3a1b443818a00f0c70899f629
#
_cell.length_a   1.000
_cell.length_b   1.000
_cell.length_c   1.000
_cell.angle_alpha   90.00
_cell.angle_beta   90.00
_cell.angle_gamma   90.00
#
_symmetry.space_group_name_H-M   'P 1'
#
loop_
_entity.id
_entity.type
_entity.pdbx_description
1 polymer ?
#
loop_
_entity_poly.entity_id
_entity_poly.type
_entity_poly.pdbx_seq_one_letter_code
_entity_poly.pdbx_strand_id
1 'polypeptide(L)'
;MKLGVICDGISRNLDYALTVMDEFNLEYAELQFVGDTEVGDHTNEEISEIRATLNKHNKSVSCLSRHVFAGLTYKTQPGDLEHQKHMDALKRVMDMAHAVESPLVRIMTIKKEQILWGMNGAEKWNVAKGAWDSLIPIVAPAVELAKKEGLKLVVETGNGTMVNSNYTARKLIDELNAKETLKVLWDPGNNCWCHELAYPDGYNEIKDGYIGHIHIKD
;
A
#
# COMPACT_ATOMS: atom_id res chain seq x y z
N MET A 1 18.19 -4.04 -7.38
CA MET A 1 16.91 -3.31 -7.27
C MET A 1 16.03 -3.84 -8.39
N LYS A 2 14.77 -4.16 -8.12
CA LYS A 2 13.79 -4.58 -9.12
C LYS A 2 13.07 -3.33 -9.60
N LEU A 3 12.90 -3.18 -10.91
CA LEU A 3 12.19 -2.05 -11.50
C LEU A 3 10.88 -2.54 -12.12
N GLY A 4 9.81 -1.82 -11.87
CA GLY A 4 8.47 -2.13 -12.38
C GLY A 4 7.65 -0.87 -12.60
N VAL A 5 6.39 -1.06 -12.94
CA VAL A 5 5.45 0.04 -13.16
C VAL A 5 4.04 -0.33 -12.67
N ILE A 6 3.28 0.66 -12.23
CA ILE A 6 1.86 0.54 -11.95
C ILE A 6 1.13 0.48 -13.29
N CYS A 7 0.57 -0.70 -13.62
CA CYS A 7 0.06 -1.00 -14.97
C CYS A 7 -1.08 -0.08 -15.42
N ASP A 8 -2.01 0.26 -14.55
CA ASP A 8 -3.14 1.14 -14.90
C ASP A 8 -2.73 2.60 -15.09
N GLY A 9 -1.51 2.99 -14.70
CA GLY A 9 -0.87 4.24 -15.12
C GLY A 9 -0.54 4.27 -16.63
N ILE A 10 -0.35 3.10 -17.25
CA ILE A 10 -0.19 2.95 -18.70
C ILE A 10 -1.57 2.75 -19.34
N SER A 11 -2.27 1.71 -18.90
CA SER A 11 -3.60 1.35 -19.40
C SER A 11 -4.31 0.39 -18.45
N ARG A 12 -5.63 0.54 -18.33
CA ARG A 12 -6.47 -0.47 -17.65
C ARG A 12 -6.63 -1.77 -18.43
N ASN A 13 -6.33 -1.77 -19.73
CA ASN A 13 -6.16 -3.00 -20.50
C ASN A 13 -4.79 -3.60 -20.16
N LEU A 14 -4.80 -4.69 -19.40
CA LEU A 14 -3.56 -5.32 -18.91
C LEU A 14 -2.65 -5.80 -20.05
N ASP A 15 -3.17 -6.47 -21.06
CA ASP A 15 -2.37 -6.98 -22.18
C ASP A 15 -1.63 -5.85 -22.93
N TYR A 16 -2.31 -4.71 -23.11
CA TYR A 16 -1.69 -3.52 -23.70
C TYR A 16 -0.62 -2.92 -22.76
N ALA A 17 -0.93 -2.79 -21.46
CA ALA A 17 0.04 -2.28 -20.49
C ALA A 17 1.31 -3.13 -20.46
N LEU A 18 1.16 -4.47 -20.47
CA LEU A 18 2.30 -5.39 -20.49
C LEU A 18 3.08 -5.35 -21.82
N THR A 19 2.41 -5.12 -22.95
CA THR A 19 3.07 -4.89 -24.24
C THR A 19 3.99 -3.66 -24.18
N VAL A 20 3.51 -2.56 -23.59
CA VAL A 20 4.35 -1.37 -23.37
C VAL A 20 5.52 -1.68 -22.42
N MET A 21 5.28 -2.44 -21.36
CA MET A 21 6.35 -2.88 -20.46
C MET A 21 7.44 -3.71 -21.17
N ASP A 22 7.06 -4.51 -22.16
CA ASP A 22 8.01 -5.28 -22.99
C ASP A 22 8.96 -4.35 -23.78
N GLU A 23 8.44 -3.24 -24.33
CA GLU A 23 9.25 -2.25 -25.06
C GLU A 23 10.34 -1.61 -24.17
N PHE A 24 10.05 -1.46 -22.85
CA PHE A 24 10.99 -0.88 -21.89
C PHE A 24 11.77 -1.93 -21.08
N ASN A 25 11.63 -3.21 -21.38
CA ASN A 25 12.26 -4.33 -20.64
C ASN A 25 11.95 -4.30 -19.13
N LEU A 26 10.73 -3.93 -18.74
CA LEU A 26 10.28 -3.94 -17.36
C LEU A 26 9.74 -5.34 -17.00
N GLU A 27 10.26 -5.91 -15.91
CA GLU A 27 9.92 -7.27 -15.49
C GLU A 27 8.78 -7.33 -14.46
N TYR A 28 8.58 -6.24 -13.69
CA TYR A 28 7.68 -6.24 -12.54
C TYR A 28 6.47 -5.35 -12.77
N ALA A 29 5.30 -5.97 -12.71
CA ALA A 29 4.02 -5.29 -12.79
C ALA A 29 3.49 -5.02 -11.37
N GLU A 30 3.06 -3.81 -11.10
CA GLU A 30 2.21 -3.50 -9.95
C GLU A 30 0.78 -3.33 -10.46
N LEU A 31 -0.17 -4.03 -9.81
CA LEU A 31 -1.57 -4.01 -10.22
C LEU A 31 -2.40 -3.26 -9.19
N GLN A 32 -3.16 -2.28 -9.64
CA GLN A 32 -4.15 -1.55 -8.85
C GLN A 32 -5.55 -1.74 -9.43
N PHE A 33 -5.72 -1.43 -10.72
CA PHE A 33 -6.92 -1.72 -11.48
C PHE A 33 -6.57 -2.56 -12.71
N VAL A 34 -7.41 -3.55 -12.99
CA VAL A 34 -7.42 -4.28 -14.27
C VAL A 34 -8.82 -4.16 -14.85
N GLY A 35 -8.95 -3.60 -16.04
CA GLY A 35 -10.23 -3.10 -16.52
C GLY A 35 -10.75 -1.99 -15.59
N ASP A 36 -12.03 -2.05 -15.26
CA ASP A 36 -12.66 -1.10 -14.33
C ASP A 36 -12.73 -1.64 -12.89
N THR A 37 -12.11 -2.80 -12.64
CA THR A 37 -12.17 -3.49 -11.35
C THR A 37 -10.89 -3.31 -10.56
N GLU A 38 -11.00 -2.93 -9.29
CA GLU A 38 -9.87 -2.85 -8.36
C GLU A 38 -9.42 -4.27 -7.95
N VAL A 39 -8.11 -4.47 -7.81
CA VAL A 39 -7.55 -5.78 -7.43
C VAL A 39 -8.21 -6.36 -6.17
N GLY A 40 -8.55 -7.66 -6.25
CA GLY A 40 -9.28 -8.39 -5.21
C GLY A 40 -10.80 -8.37 -5.35
N ASP A 41 -11.38 -7.60 -6.28
CA ASP A 41 -12.82 -7.65 -6.59
C ASP A 41 -13.13 -8.41 -7.89
N HIS A 42 -12.11 -9.00 -8.52
CA HIS A 42 -12.22 -9.86 -9.68
C HIS A 42 -12.77 -11.23 -9.30
N THR A 43 -13.51 -11.85 -10.23
CA THR A 43 -13.91 -13.26 -10.13
C THR A 43 -12.71 -14.20 -10.26
N ASN A 44 -12.86 -15.46 -9.90
CA ASN A 44 -11.79 -16.47 -10.05
C ASN A 44 -11.40 -16.67 -11.52
N GLU A 45 -12.35 -16.55 -12.44
CA GLU A 45 -12.15 -16.64 -13.87
C GLU A 45 -11.29 -15.47 -14.36
N GLU A 46 -11.65 -14.23 -13.96
CA GLU A 46 -10.87 -13.03 -14.29
C GLU A 46 -9.46 -13.06 -13.70
N ILE A 47 -9.29 -13.54 -12.47
CA ILE A 47 -7.96 -13.73 -11.85
C ILE A 47 -7.13 -14.73 -12.65
N SER A 48 -7.76 -15.81 -13.15
CA SER A 48 -7.08 -16.79 -14.00
C SER A 48 -6.64 -16.20 -15.34
N GLU A 49 -7.46 -15.34 -15.94
CA GLU A 49 -7.13 -14.59 -17.17
C GLU A 49 -6.00 -13.57 -16.93
N ILE A 50 -6.03 -12.85 -15.80
CA ILE A 50 -4.96 -11.93 -15.38
C ILE A 50 -3.64 -12.71 -15.27
N ARG A 51 -3.64 -13.86 -14.59
CA ARG A 51 -2.46 -14.71 -14.44
C ARG A 51 -1.95 -15.22 -15.81
N ALA A 52 -2.85 -15.66 -16.67
CA ALA A 52 -2.49 -16.12 -18.00
C ALA A 52 -1.85 -14.99 -18.82
N THR A 53 -2.37 -13.77 -18.74
CA THR A 53 -1.85 -12.59 -19.42
C THR A 53 -0.44 -12.21 -18.91
N LEU A 54 -0.25 -12.22 -17.56
CA LEU A 54 1.07 -12.00 -16.96
C LEU A 54 2.09 -13.05 -17.44
N ASN A 55 1.70 -14.32 -17.46
CA ASN A 55 2.56 -15.41 -17.93
C ASN A 55 2.91 -15.29 -19.42
N LYS A 56 1.96 -14.90 -20.27
CA LYS A 56 2.15 -14.65 -21.70
C LYS A 56 3.27 -13.64 -21.95
N HIS A 57 3.35 -12.58 -21.13
CA HIS A 57 4.36 -11.53 -21.18
C HIS A 57 5.59 -11.80 -20.29
N ASN A 58 5.63 -12.96 -19.61
CA ASN A 58 6.70 -13.31 -18.66
C ASN A 58 6.93 -12.22 -17.60
N LYS A 59 5.82 -11.68 -17.02
CA LYS A 59 5.88 -10.65 -15.97
C LYS A 59 5.59 -11.24 -14.59
N SER A 60 6.30 -10.73 -13.60
CA SER A 60 6.05 -11.01 -12.18
C SER A 60 5.28 -9.85 -11.55
N VAL A 61 4.41 -10.14 -10.59
CA VAL A 61 3.74 -9.10 -9.82
C VAL A 61 4.63 -8.65 -8.66
N SER A 62 4.85 -7.34 -8.52
CA SER A 62 5.62 -6.76 -7.42
C SER A 62 4.75 -6.45 -6.19
N CYS A 63 3.53 -5.97 -6.42
CA CYS A 63 2.57 -5.58 -5.39
C CYS A 63 1.16 -5.58 -5.96
N LEU A 64 0.17 -5.93 -5.14
CA LEU A 64 -1.24 -5.63 -5.39
C LEU A 64 -1.63 -4.40 -4.58
N SER A 65 -1.91 -3.31 -5.27
CA SER A 65 -2.10 -1.98 -4.68
C SER A 65 -3.57 -1.63 -4.50
N ARG A 66 -4.16 -2.10 -3.39
CA ARG A 66 -5.55 -1.79 -3.04
C ARG A 66 -5.66 -0.66 -2.01
N HIS A 67 -6.78 0.09 -2.06
CA HIS A 67 -7.06 1.21 -1.15
C HIS A 67 -7.72 0.74 0.17
N VAL A 68 -7.19 -0.33 0.78
CA VAL A 68 -7.68 -0.82 2.08
C VAL A 68 -7.53 0.28 3.14
N PHE A 69 -8.58 0.52 3.92
CA PHE A 69 -8.72 1.56 4.95
C PHE A 69 -8.77 3.02 4.46
N ALA A 70 -8.56 3.27 3.16
CA ALA A 70 -8.71 4.62 2.62
C ALA A 70 -10.15 5.13 2.82
N GLY A 71 -10.29 6.36 3.31
CA GLY A 71 -11.58 6.98 3.54
C GLY A 71 -12.20 6.71 4.91
N LEU A 72 -11.77 5.69 5.65
CA LEU A 72 -12.15 5.52 7.06
C LEU A 72 -11.66 6.71 7.88
N THR A 73 -12.36 7.00 8.98
CA THR A 73 -12.03 8.14 9.86
C THR A 73 -11.65 7.67 11.26
N TYR A 74 -11.15 8.57 12.09
CA TYR A 74 -10.85 8.29 13.49
C TYR A 74 -12.09 7.86 14.33
N LYS A 75 -13.30 8.05 13.79
CA LYS A 75 -14.56 7.62 14.43
C LYS A 75 -14.89 6.16 14.16
N THR A 76 -14.29 5.58 13.14
CA THR A 76 -14.48 4.17 12.80
C THR A 76 -13.95 3.29 13.93
N GLN A 77 -14.73 2.27 14.30
CA GLN A 77 -14.33 1.30 15.30
C GLN A 77 -14.03 -0.06 14.63
N PRO A 78 -13.11 -0.86 15.20
CA PRO A 78 -12.92 -2.24 14.77
C PRO A 78 -14.25 -3.01 14.85
N GLY A 79 -14.61 -3.68 13.74
CA GLY A 79 -15.87 -4.43 13.64
C GLY A 79 -17.07 -3.62 13.14
N ASP A 80 -16.97 -2.30 13.00
CA ASP A 80 -17.97 -1.52 12.30
C ASP A 80 -18.16 -2.03 10.87
N LEU A 81 -19.34 -1.82 10.30
CA LEU A 81 -19.66 -2.27 8.95
C LEU A 81 -18.63 -1.79 7.91
N GLU A 82 -18.21 -0.52 8.00
CA GLU A 82 -17.21 0.03 7.08
C GLU A 82 -15.82 -0.59 7.30
N HIS A 83 -15.41 -0.81 8.55
CA HIS A 83 -14.17 -1.52 8.85
C HIS A 83 -14.22 -2.96 8.31
N GLN A 84 -15.33 -3.67 8.50
CA GLN A 84 -15.50 -5.05 8.02
C GLN A 84 -15.43 -5.13 6.49
N LYS A 85 -16.04 -4.20 5.76
CA LYS A 85 -15.91 -4.12 4.29
C LYS A 85 -14.45 -4.06 3.84
N HIS A 86 -13.63 -3.25 4.53
CA HIS A 86 -12.20 -3.16 4.22
C HIS A 86 -11.43 -4.44 4.58
N MET A 87 -11.78 -5.09 5.68
CA MET A 87 -11.18 -6.38 6.05
C MET A 87 -11.55 -7.48 5.06
N ASP A 88 -12.81 -7.53 4.61
CA ASP A 88 -13.25 -8.48 3.57
C ASP A 88 -12.55 -8.20 2.23
N ALA A 89 -12.38 -6.92 1.88
CA ALA A 89 -11.63 -6.52 0.69
C ALA A 89 -10.14 -6.91 0.80
N LEU A 90 -9.54 -6.74 1.99
CA LEU A 90 -8.16 -7.17 2.25
C LEU A 90 -8.03 -8.69 2.07
N LYS A 91 -8.98 -9.46 2.59
CA LYS A 91 -8.95 -10.91 2.42
C LYS A 91 -9.00 -11.29 0.94
N ARG A 92 -9.92 -10.72 0.16
CA ARG A 92 -10.02 -11.01 -1.29
C ARG A 92 -8.75 -10.64 -2.06
N VAL A 93 -8.12 -9.49 -1.75
CA VAL A 93 -6.86 -9.13 -2.42
C VAL A 93 -5.70 -10.04 -2.01
N MET A 94 -5.70 -10.58 -0.79
CA MET A 94 -4.73 -11.59 -0.36
C MET A 94 -4.93 -12.91 -1.09
N ASP A 95 -6.19 -13.36 -1.26
CA ASP A 95 -6.52 -14.55 -2.05
C ASP A 95 -6.02 -14.36 -3.51
N MET A 96 -6.23 -13.18 -4.10
CA MET A 96 -5.68 -12.84 -5.42
C MET A 96 -4.15 -12.81 -5.42
N ALA A 97 -3.52 -12.28 -4.34
CA ALA A 97 -2.06 -12.22 -4.24
C ALA A 97 -1.43 -13.62 -4.29
N HIS A 98 -2.03 -14.60 -3.63
CA HIS A 98 -1.62 -15.99 -3.74
C HIS A 98 -1.77 -16.54 -5.17
N ALA A 99 -2.89 -16.21 -5.84
CA ALA A 99 -3.16 -16.69 -7.20
C ALA A 99 -2.19 -16.14 -8.24
N VAL A 100 -1.77 -14.86 -8.13
CA VAL A 100 -0.84 -14.20 -9.06
C VAL A 100 0.60 -14.15 -8.52
N GLU A 101 0.88 -14.82 -7.41
CA GLU A 101 2.19 -14.92 -6.78
C GLU A 101 2.78 -13.55 -6.39
N SER A 102 1.92 -12.60 -5.98
CA SER A 102 2.37 -11.29 -5.48
C SER A 102 2.93 -11.41 -4.06
N PRO A 103 4.16 -10.92 -3.81
CA PRO A 103 4.74 -10.97 -2.47
C PRO A 103 4.18 -9.89 -1.51
N LEU A 104 3.55 -8.86 -2.05
CA LEU A 104 3.12 -7.67 -1.30
C LEU A 104 1.68 -7.30 -1.61
N VAL A 105 1.00 -6.82 -0.57
CA VAL A 105 -0.32 -6.17 -0.67
C VAL A 105 -0.24 -4.79 -0.02
N ARG A 106 -0.65 -3.76 -0.75
CA ARG A 106 -0.71 -2.38 -0.23
C ARG A 106 -1.97 -2.17 0.61
N ILE A 107 -1.77 -1.47 1.72
CA ILE A 107 -2.84 -0.85 2.49
C ILE A 107 -2.60 0.65 2.61
N MET A 108 -3.66 1.39 2.85
CA MET A 108 -3.63 2.78 3.27
C MET A 108 -3.88 2.86 4.77
N THR A 109 -4.13 4.07 5.29
CA THR A 109 -4.60 4.27 6.65
C THR A 109 -5.81 5.19 6.67
N ILE A 110 -6.41 5.35 7.84
CA ILE A 110 -7.58 6.20 8.02
C ILE A 110 -7.26 7.64 7.60
N LYS A 111 -8.30 8.35 7.18
CA LYS A 111 -8.23 9.74 6.75
C LYS A 111 -7.74 10.64 7.87
N LYS A 112 -6.84 11.54 7.52
CA LYS A 112 -6.45 12.64 8.37
C LYS A 112 -7.43 13.80 8.16
N GLU A 113 -8.16 14.16 9.21
CA GLU A 113 -9.19 15.21 9.13
C GLU A 113 -8.57 16.61 9.03
N GLN A 114 -7.38 16.80 9.55
CA GLN A 114 -6.66 18.07 9.50
C GLN A 114 -5.24 17.86 8.99
N ILE A 115 -4.92 18.46 7.86
CA ILE A 115 -3.57 18.47 7.31
C ILE A 115 -2.80 19.61 7.97
N LEU A 116 -1.68 19.27 8.62
CA LEU A 116 -0.76 20.22 9.20
C LEU A 116 0.48 20.33 8.31
N TRP A 117 0.94 21.57 8.13
CA TRP A 117 2.11 21.88 7.32
C TRP A 117 3.29 22.19 8.26
N GLY A 118 4.45 21.62 7.98
CA GLY A 118 5.65 21.87 8.76
C GLY A 118 6.81 20.97 8.35
N MET A 119 8.00 21.36 8.79
CA MET A 119 9.22 20.62 8.53
C MET A 119 9.12 19.18 9.07
N ASN A 120 9.62 18.20 8.33
CA ASN A 120 9.55 16.77 8.65
C ASN A 120 8.11 16.28 8.86
N GLY A 121 7.16 16.84 8.06
CA GLY A 121 5.77 16.45 8.07
C GLY A 121 4.99 16.93 9.28
N ALA A 122 5.49 17.88 10.07
CA ALA A 122 4.90 18.38 11.33
C ALA A 122 4.46 17.27 12.33
N GLU A 123 4.20 16.08 11.82
CA GLU A 123 3.68 14.91 12.54
C GLU A 123 4.60 14.47 13.67
N LYS A 124 5.89 14.66 13.49
CA LYS A 124 6.90 14.36 14.52
C LYS A 124 6.64 15.10 15.83
N TRP A 125 6.01 16.27 15.75
CA TRP A 125 5.79 17.18 16.88
C TRP A 125 4.33 17.29 17.27
N ASN A 126 3.41 16.94 16.40
CA ASN A 126 1.99 17.25 16.55
C ASN A 126 1.08 16.15 15.97
N VAL A 127 1.33 14.90 16.31
CA VAL A 127 0.39 13.81 16.03
C VAL A 127 -0.83 14.02 16.90
N ALA A 128 -2.03 14.12 16.31
CA ALA A 128 -3.29 14.20 17.02
C ALA A 128 -3.51 12.90 17.80
N LYS A 129 -3.17 12.88 19.07
CA LYS A 129 -3.04 11.68 19.89
C LYS A 129 -4.31 10.82 19.87
N GLY A 130 -5.48 11.40 20.04
CA GLY A 130 -6.73 10.64 20.04
C GLY A 130 -7.06 9.99 18.69
N ALA A 131 -6.77 10.67 17.57
CA ALA A 131 -6.95 10.11 16.25
C ALA A 131 -5.90 9.03 15.95
N TRP A 132 -4.68 9.20 16.42
CA TRP A 132 -3.63 8.20 16.32
C TRP A 132 -3.97 6.93 17.10
N ASP A 133 -4.46 7.09 18.33
CA ASP A 133 -4.86 5.95 19.17
C ASP A 133 -5.99 5.14 18.53
N SER A 134 -6.84 5.77 17.68
CA SER A 134 -7.87 5.08 16.90
C SER A 134 -7.30 4.28 15.71
N LEU A 135 -6.14 4.65 15.17
CA LEU A 135 -5.52 3.98 14.03
C LEU A 135 -5.05 2.56 14.38
N ILE A 136 -4.41 2.40 15.53
CA ILE A 136 -3.80 1.13 15.93
C ILE A 136 -4.79 -0.03 15.91
N PRO A 137 -5.96 0.04 16.57
CA PRO A 137 -6.91 -1.06 16.60
C PRO A 137 -7.57 -1.33 15.24
N ILE A 138 -7.60 -0.34 14.32
CA ILE A 138 -8.11 -0.53 12.95
C ILE A 138 -7.14 -1.35 12.10
N VAL A 139 -5.84 -1.10 12.22
CA VAL A 139 -4.82 -1.76 11.39
C VAL A 139 -4.36 -3.10 11.96
N ALA A 140 -4.37 -3.28 13.28
CA ALA A 140 -3.89 -4.49 13.92
C ALA A 140 -4.49 -5.80 13.36
N PRO A 141 -5.82 -5.91 13.11
CA PRO A 141 -6.41 -7.11 12.51
C PRO A 141 -5.87 -7.45 11.12
N ALA A 142 -5.51 -6.43 10.32
CA ALA A 142 -4.92 -6.64 9.00
C ALA A 142 -3.52 -7.25 9.10
N VAL A 143 -2.71 -6.81 10.06
CA VAL A 143 -1.38 -7.38 10.31
C VAL A 143 -1.50 -8.85 10.75
N GLU A 144 -2.42 -9.16 11.63
CA GLU A 144 -2.63 -10.56 12.08
C GLU A 144 -3.14 -11.45 10.95
N LEU A 145 -4.02 -10.93 10.08
CA LEU A 145 -4.47 -11.64 8.89
C LEU A 145 -3.28 -11.93 7.96
N ALA A 146 -2.44 -10.92 7.67
CA ALA A 146 -1.28 -11.07 6.80
C ALA A 146 -0.27 -12.10 7.35
N LYS A 147 -0.03 -12.10 8.66
CA LYS A 147 0.81 -13.13 9.31
C LYS A 147 0.24 -14.53 9.07
N LYS A 148 -1.07 -14.71 9.26
CA LYS A 148 -1.75 -15.99 9.06
C LYS A 148 -1.65 -16.46 7.61
N GLU A 149 -1.81 -15.55 6.67
CA GLU A 149 -1.73 -15.85 5.23
C GLU A 149 -0.28 -15.95 4.70
N GLY A 150 0.74 -15.66 5.53
CA GLY A 150 2.14 -15.69 5.11
C GLY A 150 2.51 -14.59 4.11
N LEU A 151 1.73 -13.52 4.04
CA LEU A 151 1.94 -12.37 3.14
C LEU A 151 2.52 -11.18 3.88
N LYS A 152 3.14 -10.26 3.14
CA LYS A 152 3.59 -8.97 3.67
C LYS A 152 2.67 -7.86 3.21
N LEU A 153 2.38 -6.95 4.13
CA LEU A 153 1.72 -5.69 3.83
C LEU A 153 2.75 -4.58 3.61
N VAL A 154 2.39 -3.64 2.77
CA VAL A 154 3.08 -2.36 2.67
C VAL A 154 2.08 -1.23 2.92
N VAL A 155 2.41 -0.30 3.84
CA VAL A 155 1.61 0.90 4.08
C VAL A 155 2.20 2.06 3.28
N GLU A 156 1.39 2.65 2.41
CA GLU A 156 1.82 3.81 1.62
C GLU A 156 1.69 5.10 2.44
N THR A 157 2.74 5.93 2.39
CA THR A 157 2.67 7.29 2.91
C THR A 157 1.78 8.14 1.99
N GLY A 158 0.72 8.73 2.55
CA GLY A 158 -0.26 9.48 1.77
C GLY A 158 -0.68 10.79 2.43
N ASN A 159 -0.71 11.88 1.66
CA ASN A 159 -0.97 13.22 2.18
C ASN A 159 -2.28 13.34 2.99
N GLY A 160 -3.34 12.66 2.57
CA GLY A 160 -4.65 12.70 3.21
C GLY A 160 -4.88 11.63 4.28
N THR A 161 -3.86 10.88 4.69
CA THR A 161 -3.98 9.76 5.64
C THR A 161 -3.19 10.02 6.92
N MET A 162 -3.49 9.26 7.99
CA MET A 162 -2.75 9.39 9.25
C MET A 162 -1.28 8.99 9.12
N VAL A 163 -0.96 8.08 8.21
CA VAL A 163 0.43 7.77 7.84
C VAL A 163 0.78 8.59 6.60
N ASN A 164 1.28 9.80 6.82
CA ASN A 164 1.60 10.74 5.76
C ASN A 164 3.11 11.03 5.62
N SER A 165 3.92 10.49 6.51
CA SER A 165 5.38 10.65 6.52
C SER A 165 6.07 9.34 6.86
N ASN A 166 7.36 9.23 6.57
CA ASN A 166 8.14 8.06 6.95
C ASN A 166 8.24 7.89 8.47
N TYR A 167 8.27 9.02 9.20
CA TYR A 167 8.19 9.00 10.66
C TYR A 167 6.90 8.34 11.15
N THR A 168 5.74 8.74 10.61
CA THR A 168 4.46 8.16 11.02
C THR A 168 4.30 6.71 10.57
N ALA A 169 4.84 6.35 9.39
CA ALA A 169 4.86 4.96 8.92
C ALA A 169 5.67 4.06 9.86
N ARG A 170 6.88 4.49 10.21
CA ARG A 170 7.71 3.77 11.20
C ARG A 170 7.03 3.66 12.55
N LYS A 171 6.46 4.77 13.05
CA LYS A 171 5.74 4.80 14.33
C LYS A 171 4.61 3.77 14.36
N LEU A 172 3.80 3.67 13.30
CA LEU A 172 2.75 2.66 13.18
C LEU A 172 3.29 1.23 13.26
N ILE A 173 4.36 0.94 12.51
CA ILE A 173 4.98 -0.38 12.46
C ILE A 173 5.55 -0.78 13.83
N ASP A 174 6.21 0.15 14.51
CA ASP A 174 6.82 -0.08 15.83
C ASP A 174 5.75 -0.30 16.90
N GLU A 175 4.69 0.51 16.94
CA GLU A 175 3.60 0.37 17.91
C GLU A 175 2.78 -0.92 17.71
N LEU A 176 2.66 -1.40 16.47
CA LEU A 176 2.06 -2.71 16.16
C LEU A 176 3.01 -3.89 16.37
N ASN A 177 4.30 -3.63 16.67
CA ASN A 177 5.35 -4.66 16.71
C ASN A 177 5.33 -5.55 15.44
N ALA A 178 5.18 -4.93 14.28
CA ALA A 178 4.82 -5.60 13.03
C ALA A 178 5.90 -5.55 11.95
N LYS A 179 7.14 -5.21 12.30
CA LYS A 179 8.22 -4.95 11.33
C LYS A 179 8.47 -6.08 10.32
N GLU A 180 8.20 -7.34 10.70
CA GLU A 180 8.39 -8.47 9.79
C GLU A 180 7.22 -8.68 8.82
N THR A 181 6.03 -8.13 9.14
CA THR A 181 4.79 -8.32 8.36
C THR A 181 4.36 -7.05 7.63
N LEU A 182 4.52 -5.89 8.28
CA LEU A 182 4.15 -4.57 7.73
C LEU A 182 5.42 -3.78 7.41
N LYS A 183 5.55 -3.32 6.18
CA LYS A 183 6.65 -2.49 5.71
C LYS A 183 6.12 -1.16 5.18
N VAL A 184 7.03 -0.23 4.92
CA VAL A 184 6.71 1.04 4.29
C VAL A 184 6.74 0.88 2.77
N LEU A 185 5.68 1.31 2.10
CA LEU A 185 5.74 1.70 0.71
C LEU A 185 6.13 3.18 0.69
N TRP A 186 7.40 3.42 0.42
CA TRP A 186 7.95 4.76 0.43
C TRP A 186 7.67 5.47 -0.89
N ASP A 187 6.92 6.55 -0.82
CA ASP A 187 6.66 7.47 -1.92
C ASP A 187 7.30 8.84 -1.61
N PRO A 188 8.53 9.10 -2.10
CA PRO A 188 9.21 10.38 -1.86
C PRO A 188 8.41 11.60 -2.32
N GLY A 189 7.60 11.46 -3.39
CA GLY A 189 6.73 12.53 -3.87
C GLY A 189 5.62 12.85 -2.86
N ASN A 190 5.03 11.83 -2.22
CA ASN A 190 4.04 12.04 -1.16
C ASN A 190 4.66 12.70 0.08
N ASN A 191 5.89 12.35 0.43
CA ASN A 191 6.60 12.98 1.55
C ASN A 191 6.76 14.49 1.35
N CYS A 192 7.01 14.96 0.13
CA CYS A 192 7.11 16.39 -0.18
C CYS A 192 5.84 17.17 0.19
N TRP A 193 4.65 16.58 0.01
CA TRP A 193 3.38 17.21 0.38
C TRP A 193 3.24 17.42 1.90
N CYS A 194 3.93 16.62 2.70
CA CYS A 194 3.96 16.75 4.16
C CYS A 194 5.17 17.54 4.65
N HIS A 195 5.89 18.20 3.76
CA HIS A 195 7.13 18.93 4.06
C HIS A 195 8.20 18.04 4.74
N GLU A 196 8.13 16.73 4.55
CA GLU A 196 9.21 15.85 4.93
C GLU A 196 10.29 15.91 3.84
N LEU A 197 11.52 16.22 4.22
CA LEU A 197 12.64 16.07 3.31
C LEU A 197 12.89 14.58 3.09
N ALA A 198 12.50 14.08 1.90
CA ALA A 198 12.54 12.63 1.61
C ALA A 198 13.93 12.03 1.84
N TYR A 199 15.00 12.78 1.51
CA TYR A 199 16.38 12.42 1.80
C TYR A 199 17.15 13.66 2.31
N PRO A 200 17.94 13.58 3.39
CA PRO A 200 18.22 12.35 4.16
C PRO A 200 17.16 12.01 5.23
N ASP A 201 16.29 12.95 5.62
CA ASP A 201 15.51 12.85 6.84
C ASP A 201 14.51 11.68 6.80
N GLY A 202 13.62 11.66 5.82
CA GLY A 202 12.65 10.59 5.65
C GLY A 202 13.30 9.23 5.44
N TYR A 203 14.37 9.16 4.65
CA TYR A 203 15.14 7.92 4.46
C TYR A 203 15.72 7.41 5.78
N ASN A 204 16.28 8.29 6.61
CA ASN A 204 16.88 7.91 7.89
C ASN A 204 15.86 7.32 8.88
N GLU A 205 14.57 7.67 8.76
CA GLU A 205 13.52 7.06 9.58
C GLU A 205 13.26 5.58 9.22
N ILE A 206 13.46 5.19 7.95
CA ILE A 206 13.00 3.89 7.43
C ILE A 206 14.10 2.97 6.87
N LYS A 207 15.35 3.45 6.74
CA LYS A 207 16.46 2.72 6.11
C LYS A 207 16.78 1.36 6.75
N ASP A 208 16.53 1.20 8.05
CA ASP A 208 16.92 0.03 8.83
C ASP A 208 15.90 -1.13 8.71
N GLY A 209 15.58 -1.51 7.46
CA GLY A 209 14.75 -2.67 7.16
C GLY A 209 13.23 -2.42 7.25
N TYR A 210 12.80 -1.16 7.23
CA TYR A 210 11.36 -0.81 7.15
C TYR A 210 10.85 -0.74 5.71
N ILE A 211 11.71 -0.44 4.72
CA ILE A 211 11.30 -0.30 3.32
C ILE A 211 10.93 -1.66 2.74
N GLY A 212 9.70 -1.80 2.25
CA GLY A 212 9.22 -2.97 1.52
C GLY A 212 9.05 -2.71 0.04
N HIS A 213 8.67 -1.48 -0.33
CA HIS A 213 8.43 -1.06 -1.70
C HIS A 213 8.69 0.44 -1.86
N ILE A 214 8.91 0.89 -3.09
CA ILE A 214 9.17 2.31 -3.38
C ILE A 214 8.37 2.70 -4.61
N HIS A 215 7.62 3.83 -4.51
CA HIS A 215 7.05 4.51 -5.66
C HIS A 215 7.93 5.71 -6.05
N ILE A 216 8.22 5.83 -7.33
CA ILE A 216 8.90 7.00 -7.88
C ILE A 216 7.95 7.64 -8.88
N LYS A 217 7.73 8.94 -8.73
CA LYS A 217 6.91 9.76 -9.60
C LYS A 217 7.49 11.17 -9.72
N ASP A 218 7.14 11.87 -10.78
CA ASP A 218 7.44 13.27 -11.03
C ASP A 218 6.22 14.19 -10.73
#